data_05d05deb147554ffe8a4db77b72a8bdd
#
_entry.id   05d05deb147554ffe8a4db77b72a8bdd
#
_cell.length_a   1.000
_cell.length_b   1.000
_cell.length_c   1.000
_cell.angle_alpha   90.00
_cell.angle_beta   90.00
_cell.angle_gamma   90.00
#
_symmetry.space_group_name_H-M   'P 1'
#
loop_
_entity.id
_entity.type
_entity.pdbx_description
1 polymer ?
#
loop_
_entity_poly.entity_id
_entity_poly.type
_entity_poly.pdbx_seq_one_letter_code
_entity_poly.pdbx_strand_id
1 'polypeptide(L)' 'MEYTNSEIEWLINEYIHSERDRQILKRRYIDGICFEPLAEEFDLSVRQVKNIVYKHENILLKQLKRHA' A
#
# COMPACT_ATOMS: atom_id res chain seq x y z
N MET A 1 -3.47 14.90 5.79
CA MET A 1 -4.18 13.90 6.56
C MET A 1 -3.18 12.99 7.22
N GLU A 2 -3.29 12.87 8.53
CA GLU A 2 -2.22 12.25 9.28
C GLU A 2 -2.68 10.99 9.98
N TYR A 3 -2.26 9.88 9.40
CA TYR A 3 -2.43 8.58 10.03
C TYR A 3 -1.07 8.12 10.52
N THR A 4 -1.05 7.49 11.68
CA THR A 4 0.18 6.91 12.18
C THR A 4 0.56 5.68 11.35
N ASN A 5 1.82 5.30 11.39
CA ASN A 5 2.28 4.10 10.70
C ASN A 5 1.54 2.85 11.20
N SER A 6 1.21 2.82 12.49
CA SER A 6 0.45 1.71 13.06
C SER A 6 -0.95 1.60 12.47
N GLU A 7 -1.60 2.75 12.27
CA GLU A 7 -2.94 2.78 11.66
C GLU A 7 -2.90 2.33 10.21
N ILE A 8 -1.92 2.79 9.45
CA ILE A 8 -1.73 2.39 8.06
C ILE A 8 -1.47 0.89 7.96
N GLU A 9 -0.59 0.38 8.81
CA GLU A 9 -0.26 -1.04 8.85
C GLU A 9 -1.49 -1.88 9.18
N TRP A 10 -2.28 -1.44 10.17
CA TRP A 10 -3.51 -2.14 10.54
C TRP A 10 -4.50 -2.22 9.36
N LEU A 11 -4.69 -1.08 8.66
CA LEU A 11 -5.59 -1.03 7.50
C LEU A 11 -5.12 -1.97 6.39
N ILE A 12 -3.83 -1.99 6.12
CA ILE A 12 -3.27 -2.87 5.09
C ILE A 12 -3.51 -4.34 5.47
N ASN A 13 -3.23 -4.69 6.71
CA ASN A 13 -3.41 -6.07 7.17
C ASN A 13 -4.88 -6.49 7.17
N GLU A 14 -5.78 -5.55 7.46
CA GLU A 14 -7.21 -5.85 7.56
C GLU A 14 -7.88 -6.00 6.20
N TYR A 15 -7.54 -5.12 5.25
CA TYR A 15 -8.27 -5.04 3.98
C TYR A 15 -7.55 -5.62 2.78
N ILE A 16 -6.29 -5.95 2.90
CA ILE A 16 -5.51 -6.50 1.79
C ILE A 16 -5.08 -7.91 2.14
N HIS A 17 -5.49 -8.86 1.31
CA HIS A 17 -5.32 -10.29 1.61
C HIS A 17 -4.08 -10.92 0.98
N SER A 18 -3.49 -10.29 -0.05
CA SER A 18 -2.27 -10.79 -0.66
C SER A 18 -1.05 -10.37 0.15
N GLU A 19 -0.24 -11.33 0.59
CA GLU A 19 0.98 -11.03 1.34
C GLU A 19 1.94 -10.16 0.54
N ARG A 20 2.09 -10.46 -0.75
CA ARG A 20 2.93 -9.64 -1.63
C ARG A 20 2.45 -8.21 -1.68
N ASP A 21 1.14 -8.01 -1.87
CA ASP A 21 0.56 -6.68 -1.98
C ASP A 21 0.66 -5.92 -0.67
N ARG A 22 0.49 -6.62 0.46
CA ARG A 22 0.68 -6.02 1.79
C ARG A 22 2.09 -5.46 1.94
N GLN A 23 3.10 -6.23 1.54
CA GLN A 23 4.49 -5.80 1.63
C GLN A 23 4.76 -4.61 0.73
N ILE A 24 4.23 -4.62 -0.50
CA ILE A 24 4.38 -3.51 -1.44
C ILE A 24 3.81 -2.23 -0.85
N LEU A 25 2.60 -2.30 -0.29
CA LEU A 25 1.95 -1.14 0.29
C LEU A 25 2.66 -0.63 1.54
N LYS A 26 3.12 -1.52 2.40
CA LYS A 26 3.88 -1.13 3.59
C LYS A 26 5.18 -0.44 3.21
N ARG A 27 5.90 -0.97 2.23
CA ARG A 27 7.14 -0.35 1.75
C ARG A 27 6.87 1.02 1.14
N ARG A 28 5.75 1.15 0.43
CA ARG A 28 5.39 2.42 -0.22
C ARG A 28 4.94 3.48 0.78
N TYR A 29 4.05 3.15 1.69
CA TYR A 29 3.42 4.12 2.56
C TYR A 29 4.15 4.35 3.88
N ILE A 30 4.76 3.32 4.43
CA ILE A 30 5.46 3.42 5.71
C ILE A 30 6.92 3.79 5.52
N ASP A 31 7.60 3.06 4.63
CA ASP A 31 9.02 3.29 4.38
C ASP A 31 9.30 4.38 3.34
N GLY A 32 8.28 4.78 2.57
CA GLY A 32 8.42 5.85 1.60
C GLY A 32 9.24 5.49 0.36
N ILE A 33 9.27 4.22 -0.02
CA ILE A 33 10.06 3.75 -1.16
C ILE A 33 9.41 4.18 -2.47
N CYS A 34 10.20 4.69 -3.40
CA CYS A 34 9.71 5.06 -4.73
C CYS A 34 9.34 3.82 -5.55
N PHE A 35 8.54 4.02 -6.60
CA PHE A 35 8.05 2.90 -7.41
C PHE A 35 9.15 2.11 -8.10
N GLU A 36 10.20 2.76 -8.58
CA GLU A 36 11.27 2.08 -9.29
C GLU A 36 12.04 1.07 -8.43
N PRO A 37 12.62 1.47 -7.27
CA PRO A 37 13.26 0.50 -6.40
C PRO A 37 12.29 -0.54 -5.84
N LEU A 38 11.04 -0.16 -5.63
CA LEU A 38 10.02 -1.07 -5.15
C LEU A 38 9.73 -2.16 -6.20
N ALA A 39 9.66 -1.79 -7.47
CA ALA A 39 9.48 -2.74 -8.56
C ALA A 39 10.63 -3.74 -8.64
N GLU A 40 11.85 -3.26 -8.49
CA GLU A 40 13.03 -4.12 -8.47
C GLU A 40 13.00 -5.10 -7.30
N GLU A 41 12.61 -4.63 -6.14
CA GLU A 41 12.56 -5.46 -4.93
C GLU A 41 11.60 -6.65 -5.10
N PHE A 42 10.47 -6.43 -5.77
CA PHE A 42 9.45 -7.45 -5.96
C PHE A 42 9.47 -8.12 -7.33
N ASP A 43 10.48 -7.81 -8.13
CA ASP A 43 10.64 -8.36 -9.48
C ASP A 43 9.41 -8.10 -10.36
N LEU A 44 8.93 -6.87 -10.31
CA LEU A 44 7.79 -6.41 -11.09
C LEU A 44 8.18 -5.19 -11.91
N SER A 45 7.36 -4.85 -12.91
CA SER A 45 7.54 -3.59 -13.61
C SER A 45 6.98 -2.44 -12.76
N VAL A 46 7.45 -1.23 -13.04
CA VAL A 46 6.93 -0.03 -12.37
C VAL A 46 5.42 0.08 -12.58
N ARG A 47 4.96 -0.21 -13.79
CA ARG A 47 3.53 -0.17 -14.12
C ARG A 47 2.72 -1.14 -13.27
N GLN A 48 3.22 -2.36 -13.07
CA GLN A 48 2.56 -3.35 -12.25
C GLN A 48 2.46 -2.90 -10.80
N VAL A 49 3.55 -2.35 -10.26
CA VAL A 49 3.57 -1.83 -8.89
C VAL A 49 2.57 -0.69 -8.73
N LYS A 50 2.55 0.24 -9.68
CA LYS A 50 1.58 1.35 -9.65
C LYS A 50 0.14 0.85 -9.66
N ASN A 51 -0.14 -0.13 -10.51
CA ASN A 51 -1.49 -0.71 -10.58
C ASN A 51 -1.91 -1.34 -9.26
N ILE A 52 -0.99 -2.07 -8.63
CA ILE A 52 -1.25 -2.69 -7.33
C ILE A 52 -1.52 -1.64 -6.27
N VAL A 53 -0.66 -0.64 -6.18
CA VAL A 53 -0.77 0.42 -5.18
C VAL A 53 -2.09 1.19 -5.36
N TYR A 54 -2.39 1.64 -6.58
CA TYR A 54 -3.58 2.44 -6.83
C TYR A 54 -4.87 1.65 -6.64
N LYS A 55 -4.88 0.37 -7.01
CA LYS A 55 -6.03 -0.50 -6.79
C LYS A 55 -6.37 -0.59 -5.31
N HIS A 56 -5.38 -0.86 -4.48
CA HIS A 56 -5.59 -1.01 -3.04
C HIS A 56 -5.80 0.33 -2.35
N GLU A 57 -5.18 1.39 -2.86
CA GLU A 57 -5.37 2.73 -2.33
C GLU A 57 -6.84 3.15 -2.35
N ASN A 58 -7.55 2.85 -3.44
CA ASN A 58 -8.98 3.14 -3.52
C ASN A 58 -9.78 2.45 -2.43
N ILE A 59 -9.43 1.19 -2.14
CA ILE A 59 -10.10 0.43 -1.08
C ILE A 59 -9.81 1.05 0.28
N LEU A 60 -8.55 1.38 0.54
CA LEU A 60 -8.14 1.95 1.83
C LEU A 60 -8.76 3.33 2.04
N LEU A 61 -8.81 4.16 1.01
CA LEU A 61 -9.41 5.50 1.12
C LEU A 61 -10.90 5.42 1.44
N LYS A 62 -11.61 4.46 0.88
CA LYS A 62 -13.03 4.25 1.20
C LYS A 62 -13.22 3.92 2.68
N GLN A 63 -12.36 3.08 3.23
CA GLN A 63 -12.44 2.71 4.64
C GLN A 63 -12.09 3.89 5.54
N LEU A 64 -11.09 4.68 5.17
CA LEU A 64 -10.72 5.87 5.92
C LEU A 64 -11.87 6.88 5.97
N LYS A 65 -12.57 7.06 4.87
CA LYS A 65 -13.73 7.96 4.83
C LYS A 65 -14.87 7.50 5.73
N ARG A 66 -15.04 6.19 5.87
CA ARG A 66 -16.07 5.63 6.75
C ARG A 66 -15.77 5.85 8.22
N HIS A 67 -14.49 5.94 8.57
CA HIS A 67 -14.07 6.11 9.96
C HIS A 67 -13.82 7.58 10.34
N ALA A 68 -13.98 8.48 9.40
CA ALA A 68 -13.75 9.90 9.62
C ALA A 68 -14.96 10.60 10.27
#